data_1182db51bf1c94ab74fab5e4274767a7
#
_entry.id   1182db51bf1c94ab74fab5e4274767a7
#
_cell.length_a   1.000
_cell.length_b   1.000
_cell.length_c   1.000
_cell.angle_alpha   90.00
_cell.angle_beta   90.00
_cell.angle_gamma   90.00
#
_symmetry.space_group_name_H-M   'P 1'
#
loop_
_entity.id
_entity.type
_entity.pdbx_description
1 polymer ?
#
loop_
_entity_poly.entity_id
_entity_poly.type
_entity_poly.pdbx_seq_one_letter_code
_entity_poly.pdbx_strand_id
1 'polypeptide(L)'
;MSLNKVLSKIDADLPNATERLLELLRIPSISTDPVFADHCQTAADWLVADLQSLGVPATKRQTPGHPMVVGHVEGEGPHILFYGHYDVQPIDPIDLWDNDPFDPQIEDTAKGKVIRGRGSSDDKGQLMTFVEACRAWKEVNGNLPCRITFFFEGEEESGSPSLVPFMHENAGELRADVALICDTGLFESKTPAIVTMLRGLLGEEFSITGPALDLHSGMYGGIAMNPIRVMSNVVASLHDENGRVTIPNFYDGV
;
A
#
# COMPACT_ATOMS: atom_id res chain seq x y z
N MET A 1 13.75 26.33 -14.96
CA MET A 1 13.94 25.14 -14.10
C MET A 1 14.66 24.06 -14.91
N SER A 2 15.67 23.40 -14.33
CA SER A 2 16.44 22.39 -15.08
C SER A 2 16.22 21.03 -14.49
N LEU A 3 15.43 20.19 -15.18
CA LEU A 3 15.20 18.79 -14.81
C LEU A 3 16.52 18.04 -14.61
N ASN A 4 17.50 18.25 -15.50
CA ASN A 4 18.81 17.59 -15.38
C ASN A 4 19.53 17.88 -14.07
N LYS A 5 19.39 19.10 -13.51
CA LYS A 5 19.97 19.41 -12.20
C LYS A 5 19.26 18.66 -11.07
N VAL A 6 17.95 18.49 -11.17
CA VAL A 6 17.16 17.70 -10.20
C VAL A 6 17.56 16.23 -10.25
N LEU A 7 17.67 15.66 -11.44
CA LEU A 7 18.14 14.28 -11.62
C LEU A 7 19.55 14.08 -11.05
N SER A 8 20.48 15.00 -11.38
CA SER A 8 21.83 14.95 -10.81
C SER A 8 21.84 15.09 -9.27
N LYS A 9 20.91 15.85 -8.70
CA LYS A 9 20.75 15.96 -7.25
C LYS A 9 20.25 14.68 -6.64
N ILE A 10 19.26 14.01 -7.28
CA ILE A 10 18.75 12.70 -6.85
C ILE A 10 19.89 11.67 -6.82
N ASP A 11 20.68 11.60 -7.90
CA ASP A 11 21.82 10.67 -7.98
C ASP A 11 22.86 10.95 -6.89
N ALA A 12 23.16 12.22 -6.64
CA ALA A 12 24.15 12.63 -5.62
C ALA A 12 23.67 12.37 -4.19
N ASP A 13 22.37 12.45 -3.93
CA ASP A 13 21.77 12.26 -2.59
C ASP A 13 21.22 10.84 -2.35
N LEU A 14 21.36 9.95 -3.31
CA LEU A 14 20.83 8.58 -3.24
C LEU A 14 21.22 7.84 -1.94
N PRO A 15 22.45 7.96 -1.39
CA PRO A 15 22.76 7.32 -0.11
C PRO A 15 21.90 7.83 1.06
N ASN A 16 21.65 9.13 1.14
CA ASN A 16 20.81 9.71 2.21
C ASN A 16 19.33 9.38 2.01
N ALA A 17 18.85 9.42 0.77
CA ALA A 17 17.49 9.00 0.43
C ALA A 17 17.25 7.52 0.79
N THR A 18 18.25 6.67 0.52
CA THR A 18 18.20 5.26 0.90
C THR A 18 18.15 5.10 2.43
N GLU A 19 18.98 5.84 3.19
CA GLU A 19 18.95 5.72 4.66
C GLU A 19 17.61 6.17 5.24
N ARG A 20 17.01 7.26 4.76
CA ARG A 20 15.65 7.66 5.17
C ARG A 20 14.61 6.58 4.90
N LEU A 21 14.68 5.91 3.75
CA LEU A 21 13.82 4.75 3.48
C LEU A 21 14.08 3.61 4.47
N LEU A 22 15.35 3.27 4.74
CA LEU A 22 15.69 2.21 5.70
C LEU A 22 15.19 2.54 7.11
N GLU A 23 15.27 3.81 7.53
CA GLU A 23 14.70 4.25 8.83
C GLU A 23 13.20 3.99 8.89
N LEU A 24 12.44 4.34 7.85
CA LEU A 24 11.00 4.10 7.78
C LEU A 24 10.67 2.59 7.74
N LEU A 25 11.48 1.80 7.02
CA LEU A 25 11.30 0.34 6.93
C LEU A 25 11.53 -0.37 8.27
N ARG A 26 12.40 0.15 9.13
CA ARG A 26 12.66 -0.40 10.48
C ARG A 26 11.46 -0.25 11.43
N ILE A 27 10.45 0.52 11.07
CA ILE A 27 9.24 0.69 11.89
C ILE A 27 8.22 -0.38 11.49
N PRO A 28 7.88 -1.35 12.35
CA PRO A 28 6.98 -2.45 12.02
C PRO A 28 5.51 -2.03 12.10
N SER A 29 5.08 -1.17 11.19
CA SER A 29 3.73 -0.60 11.13
C SER A 29 2.70 -1.58 10.54
N ILE A 30 2.55 -2.76 11.15
CA ILE A 30 1.55 -3.76 10.77
C ILE A 30 0.18 -3.29 11.25
N SER A 31 -0.73 -2.96 10.33
CA SER A 31 -2.05 -2.38 10.68
C SER A 31 -3.06 -3.40 11.16
N THR A 32 -2.92 -4.66 10.74
CA THR A 32 -3.89 -5.73 11.02
C THR A 32 -3.77 -6.32 12.42
N ASP A 33 -2.68 -6.07 13.16
CA ASP A 33 -2.44 -6.61 14.49
C ASP A 33 -2.36 -5.47 15.53
N PRO A 34 -3.26 -5.43 16.52
CA PRO A 34 -3.27 -4.39 17.56
C PRO A 34 -1.96 -4.26 18.36
N VAL A 35 -1.13 -5.31 18.41
CA VAL A 35 0.19 -5.27 19.08
C VAL A 35 1.12 -4.24 18.44
N PHE A 36 0.94 -3.96 17.15
CA PHE A 36 1.74 -3.00 16.39
C PHE A 36 1.10 -1.59 16.27
N ALA A 37 -0.01 -1.33 16.96
CA ALA A 37 -0.71 -0.04 16.85
C ALA A 37 0.20 1.17 17.17
N ASP A 38 1.06 1.08 18.18
CA ASP A 38 2.02 2.12 18.53
C ASP A 38 3.09 2.32 17.44
N HIS A 39 3.42 1.29 16.70
CA HIS A 39 4.35 1.39 15.58
C HIS A 39 3.71 2.11 14.37
N CYS A 40 2.42 1.92 14.14
CA CYS A 40 1.67 2.71 13.15
C CYS A 40 1.67 4.20 13.53
N GLN A 41 1.49 4.53 14.83
CA GLN A 41 1.64 5.90 15.32
C GLN A 41 3.05 6.45 15.08
N THR A 42 4.07 5.63 15.35
CA THR A 42 5.49 5.98 15.17
C THR A 42 5.81 6.24 13.69
N ALA A 43 5.31 5.41 12.78
CA ALA A 43 5.50 5.60 11.34
C ALA A 43 4.85 6.91 10.84
N ALA A 44 3.64 7.21 11.31
CA ALA A 44 2.98 8.47 11.00
C ALA A 44 3.75 9.69 11.55
N ASP A 45 4.29 9.60 12.77
CA ASP A 45 5.10 10.67 13.37
C ASP A 45 6.42 10.86 12.60
N TRP A 46 7.06 9.77 12.18
CA TRP A 46 8.27 9.82 11.34
C TRP A 46 7.98 10.53 10.02
N LEU A 47 6.91 10.17 9.32
CA LEU A 47 6.51 10.81 8.06
C LEU A 47 6.19 12.30 8.22
N VAL A 48 5.52 12.68 9.31
CA VAL A 48 5.28 14.09 9.63
C VAL A 48 6.60 14.83 9.79
N ALA A 49 7.54 14.27 10.56
CA ALA A 49 8.86 14.86 10.79
C ALA A 49 9.67 14.96 9.50
N ASP A 50 9.66 13.93 8.66
CA ASP A 50 10.37 13.94 7.37
C ASP A 50 9.81 14.99 6.41
N LEU A 51 8.48 15.07 6.26
CA LEU A 51 7.82 16.13 5.47
C LEU A 51 8.12 17.53 6.01
N GLN A 52 8.12 17.71 7.34
CA GLN A 52 8.46 18.98 7.97
C GLN A 52 9.93 19.35 7.73
N SER A 53 10.85 18.39 7.69
CA SER A 53 12.25 18.61 7.32
C SER A 53 12.39 19.14 5.88
N LEU A 54 11.48 18.73 5.01
CA LEU A 54 11.34 19.24 3.65
C LEU A 54 10.70 20.64 3.60
N GLY A 55 10.21 21.15 4.76
CA GLY A 55 9.49 22.41 4.86
C GLY A 55 8.07 22.32 4.33
N VAL A 56 7.45 21.14 4.45
CA VAL A 56 6.04 20.89 4.21
C VAL A 56 5.31 20.97 5.55
N PRO A 57 4.32 21.86 5.75
CA PRO A 57 3.48 21.86 6.94
C PRO A 57 2.62 20.60 6.97
N ALA A 58 3.15 19.53 7.55
CA ALA A 58 2.45 18.25 7.69
C ALA A 58 1.95 18.05 9.13
N THR A 59 0.84 17.34 9.26
CA THR A 59 0.22 17.02 10.54
C THR A 59 -0.32 15.60 10.55
N LYS A 60 -0.24 14.95 11.72
CA LYS A 60 -0.92 13.70 11.99
C LYS A 60 -2.38 13.96 12.37
N ARG A 61 -3.31 13.33 11.68
CA ARG A 61 -4.77 13.45 11.89
C ARG A 61 -5.29 12.14 12.44
N GLN A 62 -5.83 12.17 13.65
CA GLN A 62 -6.39 10.98 14.28
C GLN A 62 -7.65 10.50 13.57
N THR A 63 -7.81 9.18 13.49
CA THR A 63 -8.99 8.48 12.99
C THR A 63 -9.45 7.47 14.05
N PRO A 64 -10.59 6.80 13.86
CA PRO A 64 -10.97 5.67 14.72
C PRO A 64 -9.98 4.51 14.71
N GLY A 65 -9.22 4.35 13.61
CA GLY A 65 -8.15 3.36 13.46
C GLY A 65 -6.76 3.99 13.51
N HIS A 66 -5.95 3.78 12.45
CA HIS A 66 -4.62 4.38 12.36
C HIS A 66 -4.67 5.79 11.77
N PRO A 67 -3.76 6.70 12.17
CA PRO A 67 -3.85 8.10 11.77
C PRO A 67 -3.56 8.32 10.28
N MET A 68 -4.12 9.39 9.73
CA MET A 68 -3.72 9.94 8.45
C MET A 68 -2.60 10.96 8.64
N VAL A 69 -1.69 11.06 7.65
CA VAL A 69 -0.71 12.14 7.56
C VAL A 69 -1.11 13.04 6.41
N VAL A 70 -1.28 14.33 6.70
CA VAL A 70 -1.69 15.33 5.69
C VAL A 70 -0.71 16.49 5.72
N GLY A 71 -0.18 16.85 4.55
CA GLY A 71 0.72 17.99 4.38
C GLY A 71 0.43 18.73 3.09
N HIS A 72 0.59 20.06 3.10
CA HIS A 72 0.29 20.89 1.94
C HIS A 72 1.48 21.75 1.55
N VAL A 73 1.72 21.86 0.26
CA VAL A 73 2.67 22.83 -0.31
C VAL A 73 1.96 23.65 -1.37
N GLU A 74 2.05 24.95 -1.23
CA GLU A 74 1.58 25.88 -2.26
C GLU A 74 2.54 25.90 -3.45
N GLY A 75 1.99 26.13 -4.64
CA GLY A 75 2.73 26.21 -5.89
C GLY A 75 1.89 26.76 -7.02
N GLU A 76 2.54 27.11 -8.13
CA GLU A 76 1.86 27.51 -9.37
C GLU A 76 1.54 26.26 -10.20
N GLY A 77 0.41 26.26 -10.91
CA GLY A 77 0.01 25.13 -11.77
C GLY A 77 -1.01 24.18 -11.13
N PRO A 78 -1.11 22.94 -11.61
CA PRO A 78 -2.13 22.00 -11.15
C PRO A 78 -1.90 21.59 -9.69
N HIS A 79 -2.98 21.26 -9.02
CA HIS A 79 -2.94 20.69 -7.67
C HIS A 79 -2.89 19.16 -7.76
N ILE A 80 -1.82 18.57 -7.25
CA ILE A 80 -1.63 17.14 -7.17
C ILE A 80 -1.90 16.67 -5.74
N LEU A 81 -2.80 15.72 -5.57
CA LEU A 81 -2.91 14.95 -4.34
C LEU A 81 -2.06 13.70 -4.53
N PHE A 82 -1.00 13.57 -3.74
CA PHE A 82 -0.17 12.38 -3.70
C PHE A 82 -0.62 11.48 -2.56
N TYR A 83 -1.06 10.28 -2.91
CA TYR A 83 -1.49 9.25 -1.97
C TYR A 83 -0.45 8.12 -1.88
N GLY A 84 -0.28 7.59 -0.68
CA GLY A 84 0.45 6.36 -0.37
C GLY A 84 0.03 5.84 0.99
N HIS A 85 0.46 4.61 1.32
CA HIS A 85 0.23 4.05 2.65
C HIS A 85 1.54 3.68 3.34
N TYR A 86 1.54 3.78 4.67
CA TYR A 86 2.72 3.52 5.48
C TYR A 86 2.59 2.25 6.34
N ASP A 87 1.41 1.66 6.38
CA ASP A 87 1.22 0.36 7.00
C ASP A 87 1.71 -0.77 6.08
N VAL A 88 1.85 -1.94 6.67
CA VAL A 88 2.41 -3.10 5.99
C VAL A 88 1.69 -4.37 6.42
N GLN A 89 1.72 -5.38 5.56
CA GLN A 89 1.23 -6.73 5.83
C GLN A 89 2.00 -7.41 6.97
N PRO A 90 1.38 -8.38 7.68
CA PRO A 90 2.07 -9.28 8.59
C PRO A 90 3.27 -9.97 7.96
N ILE A 91 4.18 -10.43 8.81
CA ILE A 91 5.43 -11.09 8.39
C ILE A 91 5.33 -12.63 8.40
N ASP A 92 4.16 -13.16 8.70
CA ASP A 92 3.97 -14.61 8.75
C ASP A 92 4.00 -15.25 7.35
N PRO A 93 4.56 -16.45 7.22
CA PRO A 93 5.32 -17.16 8.25
C PRO A 93 6.77 -16.63 8.35
N ILE A 94 7.22 -16.31 9.56
CA ILE A 94 8.54 -15.72 9.82
C ILE A 94 9.70 -16.63 9.36
N ASP A 95 9.51 -17.93 9.40
CA ASP A 95 10.52 -18.92 9.00
C ASP A 95 10.87 -18.89 7.50
N LEU A 96 10.10 -18.17 6.68
CA LEU A 96 10.39 -18.02 5.26
C LEU A 96 11.23 -16.77 4.94
N TRP A 97 11.54 -15.95 5.93
CA TRP A 97 12.40 -14.81 5.75
C TRP A 97 13.87 -15.19 5.98
N ASP A 98 14.74 -14.76 5.05
CA ASP A 98 16.19 -14.99 5.16
C ASP A 98 16.82 -14.12 6.28
N ASN A 99 16.24 -12.94 6.54
CA ASN A 99 16.67 -11.99 7.56
C ASN A 99 15.44 -11.42 8.29
N ASP A 100 15.64 -10.69 9.38
CA ASP A 100 14.57 -9.95 10.03
C ASP A 100 13.88 -9.00 9.04
N PRO A 101 12.56 -9.14 8.83
CA PRO A 101 11.81 -8.30 7.89
C PRO A 101 11.89 -6.79 8.17
N PHE A 102 12.16 -6.40 9.42
CA PHE A 102 12.28 -5.01 9.87
C PHE A 102 13.73 -4.56 10.12
N ASP A 103 14.71 -5.41 9.76
CA ASP A 103 16.11 -5.01 9.60
C ASP A 103 16.48 -5.05 8.10
N PRO A 104 16.07 -4.03 7.33
CA PRO A 104 16.19 -4.05 5.87
C PRO A 104 17.64 -4.15 5.41
N GLN A 105 17.89 -5.04 4.46
CA GLN A 105 19.22 -5.31 3.90
C GLN A 105 19.33 -4.81 2.47
N ILE A 106 20.50 -4.29 2.11
CA ILE A 106 20.84 -3.94 0.73
C ILE A 106 21.69 -5.07 0.16
N GLU A 107 21.22 -5.72 -0.88
CA GLU A 107 21.87 -6.86 -1.51
C GLU A 107 22.25 -6.57 -2.96
N ASP A 108 23.42 -7.07 -3.37
CA ASP A 108 23.82 -7.08 -4.78
C ASP A 108 23.25 -8.34 -5.45
N THR A 109 22.42 -8.16 -6.47
CA THR A 109 21.78 -9.24 -7.22
C THR A 109 22.06 -9.13 -8.72
N ALA A 110 21.70 -10.15 -9.47
CA ALA A 110 21.75 -10.11 -10.93
C ALA A 110 20.86 -8.99 -11.53
N LYS A 111 19.89 -8.49 -10.78
CA LYS A 111 19.03 -7.35 -11.18
C LYS A 111 19.57 -5.98 -10.72
N GLY A 112 20.73 -5.95 -10.08
CA GLY A 112 21.32 -4.77 -9.43
C GLY A 112 21.14 -4.80 -7.91
N LYS A 113 21.33 -3.64 -7.27
CA LYS A 113 21.10 -3.48 -5.83
C LYS A 113 19.60 -3.52 -5.54
N VAL A 114 19.22 -4.31 -4.56
CA VAL A 114 17.84 -4.42 -4.07
C VAL A 114 17.79 -4.18 -2.56
N ILE A 115 16.71 -3.62 -2.08
CA ILE A 115 16.42 -3.48 -0.66
C ILE A 115 15.44 -4.60 -0.29
N ARG A 116 15.82 -5.48 0.64
CA ARG A 116 14.95 -6.50 1.20
C ARG A 116 14.49 -6.10 2.59
N GLY A 117 13.18 -6.11 2.77
CA GLY A 117 12.52 -5.81 4.04
C GLY A 117 11.03 -5.66 3.81
N ARG A 118 10.23 -5.82 4.85
CA ARG A 118 8.78 -5.62 4.77
C ARG A 118 8.47 -4.14 4.45
N GLY A 119 7.59 -3.89 3.46
CA GLY A 119 7.23 -2.54 3.02
C GLY A 119 8.18 -1.90 2.01
N SER A 120 9.29 -2.57 1.62
CA SER A 120 10.26 -2.01 0.66
C SER A 120 9.68 -1.84 -0.76
N SER A 121 8.64 -2.60 -1.09
CA SER A 121 7.98 -2.60 -2.40
C SER A 121 6.46 -2.38 -2.31
N ASP A 122 5.92 -2.23 -1.09
CA ASP A 122 4.51 -2.08 -0.81
C ASP A 122 4.34 -1.47 0.59
N ASP A 123 4.10 -0.17 0.76
CA ASP A 123 4.19 0.92 -0.24
C ASP A 123 5.24 1.97 0.19
N LYS A 124 5.94 1.75 1.34
CA LYS A 124 6.93 2.70 1.88
C LYS A 124 8.01 3.09 0.87
N GLY A 125 8.44 2.13 0.02
CA GLY A 125 9.42 2.39 -1.02
C GLY A 125 8.91 3.37 -2.09
N GLN A 126 7.70 3.15 -2.60
CA GLN A 126 7.09 4.01 -3.61
C GLN A 126 6.72 5.37 -3.03
N LEU A 127 6.15 5.39 -1.80
CA LEU A 127 5.86 6.62 -1.07
C LEU A 127 7.11 7.50 -0.96
N MET A 128 8.23 6.94 -0.52
CA MET A 128 9.49 7.68 -0.37
C MET A 128 10.07 8.12 -1.71
N THR A 129 9.84 7.40 -2.80
CA THR A 129 10.29 7.80 -4.15
C THR A 129 9.74 9.17 -4.53
N PHE A 130 8.47 9.43 -4.27
CA PHE A 130 7.86 10.74 -4.55
C PHE A 130 8.34 11.82 -3.59
N VAL A 131 8.44 11.52 -2.29
CA VAL A 131 8.93 12.46 -1.28
C VAL A 131 10.35 12.93 -1.61
N GLU A 132 11.24 12.00 -2.00
CA GLU A 132 12.62 12.31 -2.38
C GLU A 132 12.71 13.09 -3.70
N ALA A 133 11.83 12.83 -4.65
CA ALA A 133 11.72 13.64 -5.86
C ALA A 133 11.34 15.10 -5.53
N CYS A 134 10.39 15.29 -4.61
CA CYS A 134 10.01 16.62 -4.11
C CYS A 134 11.17 17.30 -3.36
N ARG A 135 11.91 16.54 -2.54
CA ARG A 135 13.08 17.03 -1.80
C ARG A 135 14.14 17.54 -2.76
N ALA A 136 14.55 16.73 -3.72
CA ALA A 136 15.56 17.13 -4.70
C ALA A 136 15.11 18.33 -5.54
N TRP A 137 13.83 18.36 -5.92
CA TRP A 137 13.27 19.48 -6.69
C TRP A 137 13.35 20.79 -5.89
N LYS A 138 12.91 20.77 -4.64
CA LYS A 138 12.89 21.93 -3.76
C LYS A 138 14.30 22.42 -3.44
N GLU A 139 15.25 21.53 -3.20
CA GLU A 139 16.65 21.89 -2.95
C GLU A 139 17.30 22.57 -4.16
N VAL A 140 16.99 22.15 -5.38
CA VAL A 140 17.54 22.74 -6.61
C VAL A 140 16.86 24.04 -7.01
N ASN A 141 15.54 24.14 -6.83
CA ASN A 141 14.73 25.24 -7.38
C ASN A 141 14.14 26.18 -6.31
N GLY A 142 14.25 25.83 -5.02
CA GLY A 142 13.68 26.59 -3.91
C GLY A 142 12.23 26.28 -3.60
N ASN A 143 11.40 26.05 -4.64
CA ASN A 143 9.98 25.75 -4.52
C ASN A 143 9.61 24.54 -5.36
N LEU A 144 8.48 23.87 -5.03
CA LEU A 144 7.89 22.86 -5.88
C LEU A 144 7.21 23.48 -7.11
N PRO A 145 7.10 22.73 -8.22
CA PRO A 145 6.60 23.27 -9.48
C PRO A 145 5.08 23.42 -9.53
N CYS A 146 4.38 22.82 -8.58
CA CYS A 146 2.92 22.80 -8.50
C CYS A 146 2.48 22.71 -7.05
N ARG A 147 1.18 22.90 -6.80
CA ARG A 147 0.58 22.63 -5.50
C ARG A 147 0.54 21.14 -5.25
N ILE A 148 0.93 20.71 -4.04
CA ILE A 148 0.93 19.29 -3.65
C ILE A 148 0.26 19.13 -2.29
N THR A 149 -0.69 18.19 -2.22
CA THR A 149 -1.19 17.63 -0.98
C THR A 149 -0.61 16.23 -0.82
N PHE A 150 0.19 16.02 0.22
CA PHE A 150 0.62 14.70 0.67
C PHE A 150 -0.49 14.13 1.54
N PHE A 151 -0.93 12.93 1.23
CA PHE A 151 -2.00 12.25 1.93
C PHE A 151 -1.63 10.78 2.12
N PHE A 152 -1.25 10.40 3.34
CA PHE A 152 -0.82 9.05 3.65
C PHE A 152 -1.73 8.42 4.70
N GLU A 153 -2.11 7.16 4.47
CA GLU A 153 -2.89 6.36 5.39
C GLU A 153 -2.10 5.23 6.05
N GLY A 154 -2.64 4.65 7.10
CA GLY A 154 -2.06 3.55 7.85
C GLY A 154 -2.98 2.34 7.99
N GLU A 155 -3.94 2.14 7.08
CA GLU A 155 -4.93 1.08 7.13
C GLU A 155 -5.18 0.42 5.77
N GLU A 156 -4.36 0.66 4.75
CA GLU A 156 -4.57 0.10 3.40
C GLU A 156 -4.62 -1.41 3.47
N GLU A 157 -3.67 -2.01 4.15
CA GLU A 157 -3.51 -3.46 4.31
C GLU A 157 -4.56 -4.11 5.22
N SER A 158 -5.41 -3.31 5.84
CA SER A 158 -6.58 -3.75 6.63
C SER A 158 -7.91 -3.29 6.02
N GLY A 159 -7.91 -2.83 4.76
CA GLY A 159 -9.09 -2.46 3.99
C GLY A 159 -9.55 -1.02 4.16
N SER A 160 -8.70 -0.13 4.65
CA SER A 160 -8.91 1.33 4.71
C SER A 160 -10.22 1.78 5.38
N PRO A 161 -10.62 1.26 6.52
CA PRO A 161 -11.93 1.57 7.11
C PRO A 161 -12.10 3.07 7.44
N SER A 162 -11.01 3.76 7.75
CA SER A 162 -11.04 5.20 8.07
C SER A 162 -10.89 6.11 6.85
N LEU A 163 -10.43 5.61 5.69
CA LEU A 163 -10.10 6.42 4.52
C LEU A 163 -11.32 7.16 3.96
N VAL A 164 -12.36 6.42 3.61
CA VAL A 164 -13.56 7.01 2.98
C VAL A 164 -14.28 8.00 3.88
N PRO A 165 -14.53 7.70 5.18
CA PRO A 165 -15.05 8.69 6.11
C PRO A 165 -14.18 9.95 6.20
N PHE A 166 -12.86 9.79 6.36
CA PHE A 166 -11.92 10.90 6.43
C PHE A 166 -11.96 11.79 5.19
N MET A 167 -11.97 11.18 4.00
CA MET A 167 -12.05 11.90 2.73
C MET A 167 -13.36 12.69 2.60
N HIS A 168 -14.49 12.15 3.04
CA HIS A 168 -15.77 12.87 3.04
C HIS A 168 -15.75 14.08 3.98
N GLU A 169 -15.24 13.91 5.19
CA GLU A 169 -15.15 14.98 6.19
C GLU A 169 -14.20 16.10 5.77
N ASN A 170 -13.15 15.76 5.02
CA ASN A 170 -12.08 16.68 4.60
C ASN A 170 -12.09 16.95 3.08
N ALA A 171 -13.20 16.72 2.38
CA ALA A 171 -13.30 16.80 0.94
C ALA A 171 -12.86 18.17 0.35
N GLY A 172 -13.09 19.26 1.09
CA GLY A 172 -12.65 20.59 0.67
C GLY A 172 -11.13 20.77 0.71
N GLU A 173 -10.47 20.19 1.73
CA GLU A 173 -9.02 20.22 1.93
C GLU A 173 -8.29 19.31 0.92
N LEU A 174 -8.85 18.13 0.66
CA LEU A 174 -8.24 17.10 -0.17
C LEU A 174 -8.55 17.26 -1.67
N ARG A 175 -9.38 18.24 -2.04
CA ARG A 175 -9.73 18.45 -3.45
C ARG A 175 -8.51 18.85 -4.26
N ALA A 176 -8.23 18.09 -5.33
CA ALA A 176 -7.12 18.30 -6.25
C ALA A 176 -7.56 18.16 -7.71
N ASP A 177 -6.71 18.57 -8.63
CA ASP A 177 -6.94 18.40 -10.08
C ASP A 177 -6.57 16.97 -10.53
N VAL A 178 -5.57 16.37 -9.87
CA VAL A 178 -5.05 15.03 -10.18
C VAL A 178 -4.73 14.31 -8.87
N ALA A 179 -5.16 13.06 -8.75
CA ALA A 179 -4.67 12.14 -7.73
C ALA A 179 -3.54 11.29 -8.35
N LEU A 180 -2.39 11.28 -7.69
CA LEU A 180 -1.25 10.43 -8.02
C LEU A 180 -1.11 9.37 -6.93
N ILE A 181 -1.32 8.11 -7.30
CA ILE A 181 -1.25 6.96 -6.42
C ILE A 181 -0.08 6.11 -6.91
N CYS A 182 0.95 5.95 -6.07
CA CYS A 182 2.20 5.30 -6.48
C CYS A 182 2.35 3.86 -5.97
N ASP A 183 1.31 3.30 -5.40
CA ASP A 183 1.26 1.88 -5.02
C ASP A 183 1.19 0.98 -6.26
N THR A 184 2.27 1.01 -7.02
CA THR A 184 2.40 0.33 -8.31
C THR A 184 3.86 -0.07 -8.55
N GLY A 185 4.09 -0.85 -9.61
CA GLY A 185 5.43 -1.22 -10.07
C GLY A 185 5.76 -0.66 -11.46
N LEU A 186 6.99 -0.84 -11.87
CA LEU A 186 7.38 -0.67 -13.27
C LEU A 186 6.76 -1.79 -14.12
N PHE A 187 6.46 -1.51 -15.38
CA PHE A 187 6.01 -2.54 -16.33
C PHE A 187 7.05 -3.65 -16.47
N GLU A 188 8.30 -3.29 -16.52
CA GLU A 188 9.48 -4.15 -16.43
C GLU A 188 10.67 -3.33 -15.91
N SER A 189 11.75 -3.99 -15.49
CA SER A 189 12.87 -3.38 -14.77
C SER A 189 13.51 -2.13 -15.43
N LYS A 190 13.26 -1.90 -16.71
CA LYS A 190 13.81 -0.76 -17.48
C LYS A 190 12.75 0.08 -18.18
N THR A 191 11.48 -0.30 -18.04
CA THR A 191 10.38 0.38 -18.72
C THR A 191 9.42 0.98 -17.68
N PRO A 192 9.51 2.29 -17.44
CA PRO A 192 8.53 2.97 -16.59
C PRO A 192 7.14 2.92 -17.22
N ALA A 193 6.11 2.87 -16.38
CA ALA A 193 4.73 2.85 -16.82
C ALA A 193 3.85 3.74 -15.93
N ILE A 194 2.79 4.25 -16.52
CA ILE A 194 1.70 4.92 -15.78
C ILE A 194 0.48 4.00 -15.89
N VAL A 195 0.03 3.47 -14.75
CA VAL A 195 -1.20 2.69 -14.66
C VAL A 195 -2.37 3.65 -14.64
N THR A 196 -3.26 3.54 -15.62
CA THR A 196 -4.40 4.45 -15.76
C THR A 196 -5.73 3.83 -15.37
N MET A 197 -5.76 2.52 -15.13
CA MET A 197 -6.93 1.78 -14.65
C MET A 197 -6.50 0.49 -13.96
N LEU A 198 -7.34 0.00 -13.08
CA LEU A 198 -7.17 -1.30 -12.41
C LEU A 198 -8.23 -2.27 -12.89
N ARG A 199 -7.94 -3.57 -12.80
CA ARG A 199 -8.96 -4.61 -12.98
C ARG A 199 -9.97 -4.54 -11.84
N GLY A 200 -11.21 -4.95 -12.09
CA GLY A 200 -12.22 -5.12 -11.05
C GLY A 200 -11.84 -6.22 -10.07
N LEU A 201 -12.36 -6.11 -8.86
CA LEU A 201 -12.25 -7.11 -7.80
C LEU A 201 -13.63 -7.34 -7.21
N LEU A 202 -13.97 -8.61 -6.96
CA LEU A 202 -15.14 -9.03 -6.18
C LEU A 202 -14.66 -10.00 -5.11
N GLY A 203 -14.94 -9.69 -3.85
CA GLY A 203 -14.74 -10.56 -2.69
C GLY A 203 -16.09 -11.01 -2.15
N GLU A 204 -16.29 -12.31 -2.01
CA GLU A 204 -17.52 -12.89 -1.46
C GLU A 204 -17.15 -13.95 -0.43
N GLU A 205 -17.93 -14.00 0.64
CA GLU A 205 -17.87 -15.05 1.63
C GLU A 205 -19.17 -15.86 1.60
N PHE A 206 -19.06 -17.17 1.57
CA PHE A 206 -20.22 -18.03 1.71
C PHE A 206 -19.95 -19.17 2.68
N SER A 207 -20.98 -19.54 3.45
CA SER A 207 -20.91 -20.63 4.40
C SER A 207 -21.94 -21.70 4.09
N ILE A 208 -21.59 -22.95 4.33
CA ILE A 208 -22.49 -24.09 4.19
C ILE A 208 -22.64 -24.73 5.55
N THR A 209 -23.87 -24.69 6.08
CA THR A 209 -24.20 -25.29 7.37
C THR A 209 -24.70 -26.73 7.16
N GLY A 210 -24.08 -27.67 7.84
CA GLY A 210 -24.47 -29.07 7.87
C GLY A 210 -25.51 -29.37 8.98
N PRO A 211 -25.63 -30.63 9.40
CA PRO A 211 -26.50 -31.01 10.53
C PRO A 211 -26.13 -30.26 11.82
N ALA A 212 -27.15 -30.11 12.69
CA ALA A 212 -26.95 -29.36 13.96
C ALA A 212 -26.02 -30.05 14.98
N LEU A 213 -25.70 -31.31 14.74
CA LEU A 213 -24.82 -32.13 15.59
C LEU A 213 -23.82 -32.90 14.73
N ASP A 214 -22.68 -33.23 15.27
CA ASP A 214 -21.73 -34.15 14.65
C ASP A 214 -22.33 -35.54 14.49
N LEU A 215 -22.19 -36.06 13.28
CA LEU A 215 -22.78 -37.36 12.93
C LEU A 215 -21.69 -38.43 12.81
N HIS A 216 -21.93 -39.59 13.39
CA HIS A 216 -21.06 -40.75 13.26
C HIS A 216 -21.00 -41.21 11.80
N SER A 217 -19.83 -41.18 11.18
CA SER A 217 -19.63 -41.48 9.74
C SER A 217 -20.03 -42.91 9.36
N GLY A 218 -19.85 -43.88 10.26
CA GLY A 218 -20.26 -45.27 10.04
C GLY A 218 -21.77 -45.47 9.99
N MET A 219 -22.56 -44.53 10.53
CA MET A 219 -24.03 -44.62 10.54
C MET A 219 -24.64 -43.71 9.48
N TYR A 220 -24.08 -42.55 9.23
CA TYR A 220 -24.64 -41.49 8.39
C TYR A 220 -23.83 -41.20 7.13
N GLY A 221 -22.65 -41.86 6.97
CA GLY A 221 -21.81 -41.67 5.78
C GLY A 221 -22.58 -42.06 4.49
N GLY A 222 -22.60 -41.16 3.53
CA GLY A 222 -23.35 -41.31 2.29
C GLY A 222 -24.85 -40.99 2.38
N ILE A 223 -25.43 -40.95 3.58
CA ILE A 223 -26.84 -40.60 3.81
C ILE A 223 -26.94 -39.08 4.10
N ALA A 224 -26.16 -38.58 5.04
CA ALA A 224 -26.09 -37.15 5.33
C ALA A 224 -25.07 -36.45 4.40
N MET A 225 -25.46 -35.31 3.87
CA MET A 225 -24.59 -34.51 3.02
C MET A 225 -23.49 -33.89 3.87
N ASN A 226 -22.23 -34.16 3.53
CA ASN A 226 -21.09 -33.52 4.17
C ASN A 226 -20.91 -32.10 3.61
N PRO A 227 -20.94 -31.03 4.45
CA PRO A 227 -20.81 -29.63 4.00
C PRO A 227 -19.49 -29.35 3.29
N ILE A 228 -18.39 -30.03 3.68
CA ILE A 228 -17.08 -29.88 3.00
C ILE A 228 -17.19 -30.38 1.56
N ARG A 229 -17.88 -31.51 1.32
CA ARG A 229 -18.08 -32.01 -0.04
C ARG A 229 -18.93 -31.05 -0.89
N VAL A 230 -19.96 -30.45 -0.29
CA VAL A 230 -20.80 -29.47 -0.98
C VAL A 230 -19.96 -28.22 -1.30
N MET A 231 -19.20 -27.71 -0.34
CA MET A 231 -18.30 -26.60 -0.52
C MET A 231 -17.30 -26.84 -1.66
N SER A 232 -16.65 -28.01 -1.67
CA SER A 232 -15.68 -28.38 -2.72
C SER A 232 -16.35 -28.39 -4.10
N ASN A 233 -17.58 -28.88 -4.22
CA ASN A 233 -18.30 -28.86 -5.48
C ASN A 233 -18.68 -27.44 -5.93
N VAL A 234 -19.08 -26.56 -4.99
CA VAL A 234 -19.40 -25.17 -5.28
C VAL A 234 -18.14 -24.44 -5.78
N VAL A 235 -17.03 -24.54 -5.04
CA VAL A 235 -15.76 -23.92 -5.44
C VAL A 235 -15.28 -24.43 -6.81
N ALA A 236 -15.34 -25.75 -7.04
CA ALA A 236 -14.95 -26.34 -8.32
C ALA A 236 -15.86 -25.89 -9.48
N SER A 237 -17.11 -25.53 -9.21
CA SER A 237 -18.02 -25.06 -10.25
C SER A 237 -17.87 -23.61 -10.65
N LEU A 238 -17.07 -22.82 -9.92
CA LEU A 238 -16.87 -21.40 -10.21
C LEU A 238 -15.98 -21.12 -11.44
N HIS A 239 -15.22 -22.13 -11.88
CA HIS A 239 -14.37 -22.03 -13.06
C HIS A 239 -14.54 -23.28 -13.95
N ASP A 240 -14.43 -23.07 -15.25
CA ASP A 240 -14.33 -24.17 -16.19
C ASP A 240 -12.89 -24.71 -16.32
N GLU A 241 -12.68 -25.72 -17.17
CA GLU A 241 -11.37 -26.33 -17.43
C GLU A 241 -10.33 -25.36 -18.02
N ASN A 242 -10.75 -24.24 -18.60
CA ASN A 242 -9.89 -23.18 -19.14
C ASN A 242 -9.66 -22.02 -18.14
N GLY A 243 -10.16 -22.15 -16.91
CA GLY A 243 -10.06 -21.11 -15.87
C GLY A 243 -11.04 -19.95 -16.05
N ARG A 244 -12.03 -20.08 -16.95
CA ARG A 244 -13.06 -19.05 -17.14
C ARG A 244 -14.09 -19.14 -16.01
N VAL A 245 -14.44 -17.98 -15.44
CA VAL A 245 -15.50 -17.91 -14.41
C VAL A 245 -16.84 -18.31 -15.03
N THR A 246 -17.55 -19.21 -14.36
CA THR A 246 -18.82 -19.80 -14.84
C THR A 246 -20.07 -19.12 -14.29
N ILE A 247 -19.89 -18.10 -13.43
CA ILE A 247 -21.01 -17.33 -12.87
C ILE A 247 -21.72 -16.61 -14.01
N PRO A 248 -23.05 -16.77 -14.14
CA PRO A 248 -23.82 -16.08 -15.18
C PRO A 248 -23.60 -14.55 -15.13
N ASN A 249 -23.46 -13.95 -16.29
CA ASN A 249 -23.29 -12.50 -16.48
C ASN A 249 -21.99 -11.89 -15.90
N PHE A 250 -21.04 -12.72 -15.42
CA PHE A 250 -19.79 -12.22 -14.83
C PHE A 250 -18.99 -11.35 -15.81
N TYR A 251 -19.05 -11.62 -17.09
CA TYR A 251 -18.33 -10.88 -18.13
C TYR A 251 -19.19 -9.84 -18.87
N ASP A 252 -20.41 -9.59 -18.42
CA ASP A 252 -21.29 -8.63 -19.09
C ASP A 252 -20.77 -7.19 -18.88
N GLY A 253 -20.53 -6.50 -19.97
CA GLY A 253 -20.00 -5.12 -19.94
C GLY A 253 -18.47 -5.00 -19.83
N VAL A 254 -17.74 -6.11 -19.93
CA VAL A 254 -16.26 -6.13 -19.94
C VAL A 254 -15.74 -6.12 -21.38
#